data_8e09c5293d433eb2a49a3a69acc5d4a7
#
_entry.id   8e09c5293d433eb2a49a3a69acc5d4a7
#
_cell.length_a   1.000
_cell.length_b   1.000
_cell.length_c   1.000
_cell.angle_alpha   90.00
_cell.angle_beta   90.00
_cell.angle_gamma   90.00
#
_symmetry.space_group_name_H-M   'P 1'
#
loop_
_entity.id
_entity.type
_entity.pdbx_description
1 polymer ?
#
loop_
_entity_poly.entity_id
_entity_poly.type
_entity_poly.pdbx_seq_one_letter_code
_entity_poly.pdbx_strand_id
1 'polypeptide(L)'
;MTVQEKIAKLISEMTLEEKAALCSGQGPWHTQAIQRLGLPAMLVTDGPHGVRLAEKPETLEWNNRPATCFPTNAAVASSWDPQLVKEIGQALAAECKEMGVHVLLGPGINLKRSPLGGRNFEYYSEDPYLTGQMGTAFVQGLQERGVGASLKHFAANNQEFERMTIDAHI
;
A
#
# COMPACT_ATOMS: atom_id res chain seq x y z
N MET A 1 8.69 20.31 20.21
CA MET A 1 8.10 18.95 20.31
C MET A 1 8.47 18.18 19.05
N THR A 2 9.17 17.07 19.18
CA THR A 2 9.51 16.17 18.09
C THR A 2 8.26 15.45 17.56
N VAL A 3 8.37 14.77 16.42
CA VAL A 3 7.26 13.96 15.89
C VAL A 3 6.86 12.86 16.87
N GLN A 4 7.83 12.17 17.48
CA GLN A 4 7.60 11.14 18.49
C GLN A 4 6.86 11.67 19.72
N GLU A 5 7.25 12.84 20.22
CA GLU A 5 6.57 13.49 21.36
C GLU A 5 5.12 13.85 21.02
N LYS A 6 4.85 14.33 19.79
CA LYS A 6 3.49 14.60 19.31
C LYS A 6 2.64 13.33 19.24
N ILE A 7 3.20 12.25 18.67
CA ILE A 7 2.53 10.95 18.58
C ILE A 7 2.23 10.40 19.99
N ALA A 8 3.23 10.38 20.88
CA ALA A 8 3.05 9.91 22.25
C ALA A 8 1.96 10.68 22.99
N LYS A 9 1.94 12.02 22.82
CA LYS A 9 0.89 12.87 23.39
C LYS A 9 -0.48 12.49 22.85
N LEU A 10 -0.66 12.39 21.52
CA LEU A 10 -1.93 11.99 20.91
C LEU A 10 -2.40 10.65 21.45
N ILE A 11 -1.52 9.63 21.48
CA ILE A 11 -1.84 8.31 22.01
C ILE A 11 -2.27 8.36 23.48
N SER A 12 -1.62 9.20 24.31
CA SER A 12 -1.98 9.33 25.73
C SER A 12 -3.35 9.99 25.94
N GLU A 13 -3.77 10.82 25.01
CA GLU A 13 -5.06 11.52 25.07
C GLU A 13 -6.22 10.69 24.48
N MET A 14 -5.93 9.61 23.74
CA MET A 14 -6.94 8.71 23.16
C MET A 14 -7.54 7.78 24.21
N THR A 15 -8.87 7.57 24.11
CA THR A 15 -9.55 6.49 24.81
C THR A 15 -9.20 5.12 24.21
N LEU A 16 -9.54 4.04 24.90
CA LEU A 16 -9.35 2.69 24.36
C LEU A 16 -10.16 2.46 23.09
N GLU A 17 -11.39 2.95 23.07
CA GLU A 17 -12.30 2.86 21.91
C GLU A 17 -11.74 3.61 20.69
N GLU A 18 -11.16 4.80 20.90
CA GLU A 18 -10.52 5.57 19.84
C GLU A 18 -9.28 4.86 19.28
N LYS A 19 -8.47 4.24 20.16
CA LYS A 19 -7.32 3.40 19.72
C LYS A 19 -7.77 2.19 18.93
N ALA A 20 -8.82 1.50 19.39
CA ALA A 20 -9.40 0.37 18.67
C ALA A 20 -10.00 0.78 17.32
N ALA A 21 -10.66 1.94 17.27
CA ALA A 21 -11.23 2.48 16.03
C ALA A 21 -10.17 2.78 14.97
N LEU A 22 -8.97 3.22 15.35
CA LEU A 22 -7.87 3.43 14.39
C LEU A 22 -7.35 2.12 13.77
N CYS A 23 -7.58 0.97 14.43
CA CYS A 23 -7.26 -0.36 13.89
C CYS A 23 -8.36 -0.89 12.96
N SER A 24 -9.51 -0.22 12.89
CA SER A 24 -10.61 -0.50 11.98
C SER A 24 -10.72 0.58 10.93
N GLY A 25 -11.21 0.24 9.73
CA GLY A 25 -11.53 1.24 8.72
C GLY A 25 -12.82 1.99 9.03
N GLN A 26 -12.95 3.17 8.45
CA GLN A 26 -14.23 3.86 8.25
C GLN A 26 -14.65 3.64 6.80
N GLY A 27 -15.34 2.54 6.55
CA GLY A 27 -15.60 2.07 5.19
C GLY A 27 -14.36 1.38 4.57
N PRO A 28 -14.38 1.14 3.25
CA PRO A 28 -13.37 0.32 2.59
C PRO A 28 -11.98 0.97 2.45
N TRP A 29 -11.93 2.32 2.39
CA TRP A 29 -10.72 3.03 1.97
C TRP A 29 -10.30 4.16 2.91
N HIS A 30 -10.92 4.33 4.07
CA HIS A 30 -10.56 5.36 5.01
C HIS A 30 -10.23 4.79 6.39
N THR A 31 -9.27 5.41 7.07
CA THR A 31 -9.10 5.23 8.50
C THR A 31 -10.18 6.00 9.28
N GLN A 32 -10.36 5.67 10.56
CA GLN A 32 -11.23 6.46 11.42
C GLN A 32 -10.61 7.84 11.69
N ALA A 33 -11.47 8.88 11.68
CA ALA A 33 -11.08 10.19 12.17
C ALA A 33 -11.31 10.27 13.69
N ILE A 34 -10.45 10.98 14.42
CA ILE A 34 -10.67 11.33 15.83
C ILE A 34 -10.77 12.86 15.91
N GLN A 35 -11.96 13.39 15.60
CA GLN A 35 -12.18 14.82 15.48
C GLN A 35 -11.83 15.58 16.76
N ARG A 36 -12.10 15.00 17.93
CA ARG A 36 -11.78 15.59 19.24
C ARG A 36 -10.29 15.91 19.40
N LEU A 37 -9.43 15.12 18.76
CA LEU A 37 -7.97 15.29 18.79
C LEU A 37 -7.43 15.95 17.50
N GLY A 38 -8.30 16.39 16.60
CA GLY A 38 -7.89 16.96 15.33
C GLY A 38 -7.20 15.97 14.39
N LEU A 39 -7.43 14.66 14.56
CA LEU A 39 -6.87 13.62 13.72
C LEU A 39 -7.86 13.33 12.57
N PRO A 40 -7.51 13.68 11.33
CA PRO A 40 -8.39 13.43 10.18
C PRO A 40 -8.36 11.95 9.77
N ALA A 41 -9.38 11.52 9.04
CA ALA A 41 -9.33 10.26 8.31
C ALA A 41 -8.27 10.32 7.21
N MET A 42 -7.55 9.23 7.02
CA MET A 42 -6.63 9.08 5.88
C MET A 42 -7.28 8.23 4.81
N LEU A 43 -7.21 8.70 3.58
CA LEU A 43 -7.61 7.92 2.41
C LEU A 43 -6.46 6.98 2.01
N VAL A 44 -6.75 5.71 1.95
CA VAL A 44 -5.85 4.67 1.43
C VAL A 44 -6.43 4.09 0.14
N THR A 45 -5.61 3.64 -0.79
CA THR A 45 -6.12 2.99 -2.00
C THR A 45 -5.17 1.93 -2.51
N ASP A 46 -5.72 0.99 -3.27
CA ASP A 46 -4.94 -0.01 -3.98
C ASP A 46 -4.25 0.59 -5.21
N GLY A 47 -3.31 -0.14 -5.81
CA GLY A 47 -2.71 0.20 -7.08
C GLY A 47 -1.19 0.29 -7.09
N PRO A 48 -0.47 -0.81 -6.80
CA PRO A 48 1.01 -0.81 -6.81
C PRO A 48 1.62 -0.53 -8.19
N HIS A 49 0.86 -0.64 -9.27
CA HIS A 49 1.29 -0.27 -10.63
C HIS A 49 0.27 0.62 -11.35
N GLY A 50 -0.44 1.44 -10.59
CA GLY A 50 -1.40 2.45 -11.05
C GLY A 50 -2.39 2.76 -9.95
N VAL A 51 -2.55 4.03 -9.60
CA VAL A 51 -3.47 4.44 -8.52
C VAL A 51 -4.89 3.99 -8.86
N ARG A 52 -5.51 3.19 -8.00
CA ARG A 52 -6.86 2.67 -8.21
C ARG A 52 -7.84 3.29 -7.23
N LEU A 53 -8.15 4.55 -7.44
CA LEU A 53 -9.11 5.27 -6.62
C LEU A 53 -10.51 5.18 -7.24
N ALA A 54 -11.47 4.64 -6.48
CA ALA A 54 -12.87 4.65 -6.86
C ALA A 54 -13.39 6.09 -7.01
N GLU A 55 -14.33 6.32 -7.94
CA GLU A 55 -15.00 7.62 -8.07
C GLU A 55 -15.73 8.00 -6.78
N LYS A 56 -16.26 6.99 -6.08
CA LYS A 56 -16.91 7.12 -4.77
C LYS A 56 -16.19 6.22 -3.76
N PRO A 57 -15.11 6.69 -3.13
CA PRO A 57 -14.27 5.87 -2.24
C PRO A 57 -14.99 5.45 -0.95
N GLU A 58 -16.14 6.02 -0.64
CA GLU A 58 -17.02 5.59 0.46
C GLU A 58 -17.82 4.33 0.15
N THR A 59 -17.81 3.86 -1.10
CA THR A 59 -18.53 2.67 -1.56
C THR A 59 -17.57 1.57 -2.01
N LEU A 60 -18.13 0.39 -2.33
CA LEU A 60 -17.41 -0.73 -2.96
C LEU A 60 -17.57 -0.72 -4.49
N GLU A 61 -17.99 0.39 -5.08
CA GLU A 61 -18.09 0.52 -6.52
C GLU A 61 -16.71 0.41 -7.20
N TRP A 62 -16.68 -0.23 -8.36
CA TRP A 62 -15.44 -0.51 -9.09
C TRP A 62 -15.12 0.51 -10.20
N ASN A 63 -15.94 1.58 -10.32
CA ASN A 63 -15.62 2.67 -11.24
C ASN A 63 -14.45 3.48 -10.66
N ASN A 64 -13.33 3.42 -11.34
CA ASN A 64 -12.12 4.10 -10.90
C ASN A 64 -11.88 5.37 -11.70
N ARG A 65 -11.29 6.37 -11.04
CA ARG A 65 -10.76 7.55 -11.72
C ARG A 65 -9.65 7.13 -12.68
N PRO A 66 -9.51 7.79 -13.84
CA PRO A 66 -8.39 7.56 -14.73
C PRO A 66 -7.05 7.80 -14.02
N ALA A 67 -6.09 6.89 -14.24
CA ALA A 67 -4.74 6.97 -13.71
C ALA A 67 -3.77 6.31 -14.70
N THR A 68 -2.48 6.58 -14.54
CA THR A 68 -1.44 5.92 -15.34
C THR A 68 -1.36 4.43 -15.00
N CYS A 69 -1.38 3.58 -16.02
CA CYS A 69 -1.09 2.16 -15.89
C CYS A 69 0.41 1.94 -16.09
N PHE A 70 1.14 1.79 -14.98
CA PHE A 70 2.55 1.43 -15.00
C PHE A 70 2.72 -0.07 -15.28
N PRO A 71 3.90 -0.50 -15.76
CA PRO A 71 4.20 -1.93 -15.90
C PRO A 71 4.04 -2.67 -14.58
N THR A 72 3.65 -3.95 -14.66
CA THR A 72 3.53 -4.79 -13.45
C THR A 72 4.87 -4.95 -12.74
N ASN A 73 4.85 -5.26 -11.44
CA ASN A 73 6.09 -5.44 -10.68
C ASN A 73 6.97 -6.55 -11.26
N ALA A 74 6.39 -7.59 -11.84
CA ALA A 74 7.14 -8.62 -12.55
C ALA A 74 7.94 -8.04 -13.74
N ALA A 75 7.32 -7.17 -14.54
CA ALA A 75 7.99 -6.50 -15.66
C ALA A 75 9.03 -5.50 -15.17
N VAL A 76 8.69 -4.68 -14.18
CA VAL A 76 9.61 -3.68 -13.61
C VAL A 76 10.83 -4.35 -13.00
N ALA A 77 10.67 -5.46 -12.26
CA ALA A 77 11.78 -6.21 -11.66
C ALA A 77 12.74 -6.80 -12.70
N SER A 78 12.25 -7.09 -13.91
CA SER A 78 13.08 -7.59 -15.01
C SER A 78 14.08 -6.55 -15.54
N SER A 79 13.93 -5.29 -15.18
CA SER A 79 14.93 -4.24 -15.47
C SER A 79 16.19 -4.35 -14.61
N TRP A 80 16.10 -4.95 -13.42
CA TRP A 80 17.16 -4.98 -12.41
C TRP A 80 17.64 -3.58 -11.99
N ASP A 81 16.79 -2.56 -12.17
CA ASP A 81 17.11 -1.17 -11.94
C ASP A 81 16.28 -0.59 -10.77
N PRO A 82 16.83 -0.53 -9.55
CA PRO A 82 16.15 0.08 -8.42
C PRO A 82 15.87 1.58 -8.60
N GLN A 83 16.70 2.29 -9.39
CA GLN A 83 16.48 3.71 -9.63
C GLN A 83 15.21 3.93 -10.47
N LEU A 84 14.99 3.12 -11.50
CA LEU A 84 13.74 3.13 -12.28
C LEU A 84 12.52 2.85 -11.38
N VAL A 85 12.63 1.88 -10.47
CA VAL A 85 11.54 1.56 -9.51
C VAL A 85 11.24 2.74 -8.60
N LYS A 86 12.26 3.44 -8.13
CA LYS A 86 12.12 4.65 -7.34
C LYS A 86 11.41 5.76 -8.11
N GLU A 87 11.77 5.97 -9.37
CA GLU A 87 11.12 6.97 -10.24
C GLU A 87 9.64 6.64 -10.49
N ILE A 88 9.29 5.37 -10.70
CA ILE A 88 7.90 4.91 -10.76
C ILE A 88 7.18 5.22 -9.45
N GLY A 89 7.79 4.96 -8.30
CA GLY A 89 7.23 5.30 -6.99
C GLY A 89 6.98 6.81 -6.83
N GLN A 90 7.90 7.65 -7.32
CA GLN A 90 7.73 9.10 -7.30
C GLN A 90 6.59 9.58 -8.22
N ALA A 91 6.44 8.97 -9.39
CA ALA A 91 5.34 9.28 -10.32
C ALA A 91 3.98 8.87 -9.73
N LEU A 92 3.88 7.67 -9.15
CA LEU A 92 2.69 7.21 -8.42
C LEU A 92 2.35 8.16 -7.26
N ALA A 93 3.35 8.63 -6.52
CA ALA A 93 3.13 9.58 -5.43
C ALA A 93 2.56 10.92 -5.93
N ALA A 94 2.98 11.38 -7.10
CA ALA A 94 2.41 12.59 -7.70
C ALA A 94 0.92 12.42 -8.00
N GLU A 95 0.52 11.31 -8.62
CA GLU A 95 -0.89 10.99 -8.87
C GLU A 95 -1.68 10.80 -7.56
N CYS A 96 -1.12 10.11 -6.56
CA CYS A 96 -1.73 9.97 -5.24
C CYS A 96 -2.04 11.33 -4.61
N LYS A 97 -1.11 12.27 -4.67
CA LYS A 97 -1.31 13.62 -4.12
C LYS A 97 -2.39 14.40 -4.85
N GLU A 98 -2.40 14.33 -6.19
CA GLU A 98 -3.44 14.95 -7.01
C GLU A 98 -4.84 14.39 -6.68
N MET A 99 -4.91 13.11 -6.37
CA MET A 99 -6.15 12.42 -6.01
C MET A 99 -6.50 12.49 -4.52
N GLY A 100 -5.66 13.11 -3.67
CA GLY A 100 -5.87 13.19 -2.22
C GLY A 100 -5.61 11.88 -1.47
N VAL A 101 -4.88 10.94 -2.07
CA VAL A 101 -4.52 9.65 -1.45
C VAL A 101 -3.33 9.83 -0.52
N HIS A 102 -3.45 9.36 0.73
CA HIS A 102 -2.42 9.49 1.76
C HIS A 102 -1.49 8.28 1.82
N VAL A 103 -2.02 7.08 1.56
CA VAL A 103 -1.25 5.82 1.59
C VAL A 103 -1.63 4.97 0.37
N LEU A 104 -0.64 4.56 -0.40
CA LEU A 104 -0.80 3.58 -1.46
C LEU A 104 -0.56 2.17 -0.92
N LEU A 105 -1.49 1.26 -1.14
CA LEU A 105 -1.40 -0.14 -0.71
C LEU A 105 -0.48 -0.92 -1.67
N GLY A 106 0.79 -0.78 -1.44
CA GLY A 106 1.88 -1.38 -2.20
C GLY A 106 3.24 -0.99 -1.59
N PRO A 107 4.31 -1.63 -2.08
CA PRO A 107 4.34 -2.66 -3.13
C PRO A 107 3.95 -4.05 -2.62
N GLY A 108 3.61 -4.94 -3.56
CA GLY A 108 3.50 -6.37 -3.30
C GLY A 108 4.89 -7.01 -3.28
N ILE A 109 5.25 -7.69 -2.19
CA ILE A 109 6.60 -8.25 -1.97
C ILE A 109 6.61 -9.75 -1.65
N ASN A 110 5.48 -10.45 -1.83
CA ASN A 110 5.50 -11.90 -1.66
C ASN A 110 6.44 -12.56 -2.68
N LEU A 111 7.12 -13.60 -2.26
CA LEU A 111 8.01 -14.35 -3.13
C LEU A 111 7.20 -15.25 -4.07
N LYS A 112 7.64 -15.32 -5.33
CA LYS A 112 7.03 -16.19 -6.35
C LYS A 112 7.49 -17.62 -6.16
N ARG A 113 6.89 -18.35 -5.23
CA ARG A 113 7.27 -19.74 -4.90
C ARG A 113 6.76 -20.76 -5.91
N SER A 114 5.66 -20.43 -6.59
CA SER A 114 5.06 -21.27 -7.64
C SER A 114 4.77 -20.42 -8.88
N PRO A 115 5.09 -20.92 -10.08
CA PRO A 115 4.72 -20.21 -11.31
C PRO A 115 3.20 -20.11 -11.52
N LEU A 116 2.42 -20.93 -10.82
CA LEU A 116 0.95 -20.93 -10.87
C LEU A 116 0.30 -19.95 -9.89
N GLY A 117 1.09 -19.15 -9.17
CA GLY A 117 0.55 -18.13 -8.27
C GLY A 117 -0.25 -17.07 -9.04
N GLY A 118 -1.55 -16.96 -8.79
CA GLY A 118 -2.46 -16.09 -9.56
C GLY A 118 -2.14 -14.60 -9.45
N ARG A 119 -1.35 -14.18 -8.45
CA ARG A 119 -0.91 -12.79 -8.24
C ARG A 119 0.58 -12.58 -8.47
N ASN A 120 1.27 -13.49 -9.12
CA ASN A 120 2.70 -13.35 -9.43
C ASN A 120 3.02 -12.10 -10.27
N PHE A 121 2.08 -11.62 -11.07
CA PHE A 121 2.25 -10.41 -11.88
C PHE A 121 2.54 -9.16 -11.04
N GLU A 122 1.99 -9.07 -9.83
CA GLU A 122 2.15 -7.91 -8.95
C GLU A 122 3.31 -8.04 -7.94
N TYR A 123 4.05 -9.14 -7.97
CA TYR A 123 5.24 -9.37 -7.14
C TYR A 123 6.51 -9.26 -7.96
N TYR A 124 7.62 -8.87 -7.31
CA TYR A 124 8.88 -8.62 -8.02
C TYR A 124 9.57 -9.90 -8.46
N SER A 125 9.93 -10.80 -7.53
CA SER A 125 10.80 -11.94 -7.82
C SER A 125 10.52 -13.12 -6.90
N GLU A 126 11.12 -14.28 -7.23
CA GLU A 126 11.30 -15.41 -6.33
C GLU A 126 12.50 -15.20 -5.40
N ASP A 127 13.46 -14.34 -5.82
CA ASP A 127 14.63 -13.99 -5.02
C ASP A 127 14.28 -12.91 -3.97
N PRO A 128 14.50 -13.20 -2.66
CA PRO A 128 14.21 -12.26 -1.59
C PRO A 128 15.13 -11.02 -1.63
N TYR A 129 16.37 -11.15 -2.09
CA TYR A 129 17.28 -10.02 -2.19
C TYR A 129 16.80 -9.00 -3.24
N LEU A 130 16.50 -9.46 -4.46
CA LEU A 130 15.98 -8.60 -5.52
C LEU A 130 14.65 -7.97 -5.11
N THR A 131 13.74 -8.76 -4.54
CA THR A 131 12.46 -8.26 -4.02
C THR A 131 12.66 -7.17 -2.97
N GLY A 132 13.61 -7.35 -2.06
CA GLY A 132 13.96 -6.37 -1.02
C GLY A 132 14.49 -5.07 -1.61
N GLN A 133 15.41 -5.12 -2.60
CA GLN A 133 15.97 -3.94 -3.27
C GLN A 133 14.87 -3.14 -4.00
N MET A 134 14.08 -3.83 -4.82
CA MET A 134 13.00 -3.19 -5.58
C MET A 134 11.90 -2.63 -4.68
N GLY A 135 11.48 -3.40 -3.66
CA GLY A 135 10.48 -2.94 -2.70
C GLY A 135 10.94 -1.72 -1.90
N THR A 136 12.21 -1.70 -1.48
CA THR A 136 12.81 -0.55 -0.79
C THR A 136 12.80 0.69 -1.68
N ALA A 137 13.23 0.56 -2.94
CA ALA A 137 13.26 1.66 -3.90
C ALA A 137 11.85 2.24 -4.15
N PHE A 138 10.86 1.39 -4.30
CA PHE A 138 9.46 1.79 -4.45
C PHE A 138 8.96 2.61 -3.24
N VAL A 139 9.19 2.09 -2.02
CA VAL A 139 8.80 2.77 -0.78
C VAL A 139 9.48 4.13 -0.65
N GLN A 140 10.78 4.20 -0.95
CA GLN A 140 11.52 5.47 -0.95
C GLN A 140 10.91 6.46 -1.93
N GLY A 141 10.58 6.02 -3.15
CA GLY A 141 9.95 6.86 -4.17
C GLY A 141 8.65 7.50 -3.69
N LEU A 142 7.77 6.71 -3.05
CA LEU A 142 6.52 7.21 -2.47
C LEU A 142 6.77 8.17 -1.31
N GLN A 143 7.58 7.76 -0.33
CA GLN A 143 7.76 8.48 0.93
C GLN A 143 8.51 9.79 0.77
N GLU A 144 9.48 9.87 -0.12
CA GLU A 144 10.18 11.13 -0.46
C GLU A 144 9.24 12.21 -1.00
N ARG A 145 8.11 11.79 -1.56
CA ARG A 145 7.05 12.69 -2.05
C ARG A 145 5.90 12.88 -1.07
N GLY A 146 6.01 12.33 0.15
CA GLY A 146 5.04 12.50 1.22
C GLY A 146 3.81 11.60 1.13
N VAL A 147 3.87 10.49 0.39
CA VAL A 147 2.83 9.47 0.33
C VAL A 147 3.29 8.24 1.11
N GLY A 148 2.43 7.70 1.96
CA GLY A 148 2.72 6.46 2.69
C GLY A 148 2.69 5.24 1.76
N ALA A 149 3.46 4.22 2.12
CA ALA A 149 3.45 2.92 1.48
C ALA A 149 2.97 1.86 2.46
N SER A 150 2.27 0.85 1.98
CA SER A 150 1.86 -0.31 2.77
C SER A 150 2.33 -1.58 2.08
N LEU A 151 3.44 -2.14 2.58
CA LEU A 151 3.98 -3.40 2.10
C LEU A 151 2.94 -4.52 2.25
N LYS A 152 2.74 -5.30 1.19
CA LYS A 152 1.75 -6.37 1.17
C LYS A 152 2.28 -7.65 0.50
N HIS A 153 1.75 -8.82 0.80
CA HIS A 153 0.67 -9.09 1.74
C HIS A 153 1.24 -9.80 2.96
N PHE A 154 1.13 -9.24 4.10
CA PHE A 154 1.57 -9.89 5.33
C PHE A 154 0.47 -10.85 5.83
N ALA A 155 0.74 -12.18 5.81
CA ALA A 155 1.96 -12.77 5.30
C ALA A 155 1.63 -13.97 4.40
N ALA A 156 2.65 -14.35 3.57
CA ALA A 156 2.63 -15.63 2.84
C ALA A 156 1.52 -15.78 1.77
N ASN A 157 1.14 -14.69 1.08
CA ASN A 157 0.19 -14.77 -0.03
C ASN A 157 0.89 -15.30 -1.30
N ASN A 158 1.27 -16.59 -1.29
CA ASN A 158 2.02 -17.22 -2.37
C ASN A 158 1.12 -17.88 -3.42
N GLN A 159 -0.18 -17.99 -3.16
CA GLN A 159 -1.17 -18.59 -4.08
C GLN A 159 -2.55 -18.02 -3.82
N GLU A 160 -3.44 -18.18 -4.80
CA GLU A 160 -4.80 -17.63 -4.77
C GLU A 160 -5.88 -18.71 -4.89
N PHE A 161 -5.50 -19.99 -5.00
CA PHE A 161 -6.48 -21.07 -5.01
C PHE A 161 -7.22 -21.10 -3.68
N GLU A 162 -8.55 -21.05 -3.74
CA GLU A 162 -9.41 -20.98 -2.55
C GLU A 162 -8.98 -19.92 -1.51
N ARG A 163 -8.55 -18.75 -1.97
CA ARG A 163 -7.90 -17.69 -1.16
C ARG A 163 -8.63 -17.30 0.13
N MET A 164 -9.95 -17.54 0.21
CA MET A 164 -10.75 -17.20 1.39
C MET A 164 -10.76 -18.32 2.45
N THR A 165 -10.26 -19.50 2.12
CA THR A 165 -10.36 -20.71 2.97
C THR A 165 -9.04 -21.49 3.06
N ILE A 166 -8.04 -21.12 2.25
CA ILE A 166 -6.76 -21.84 2.21
C ILE A 166 -6.02 -21.73 3.54
N ASP A 167 -5.41 -22.83 3.95
CA ASP A 167 -4.43 -22.89 5.02
C ASP A 167 -3.03 -22.98 4.41
N ALA A 168 -2.26 -21.90 4.53
CA ALA A 168 -0.94 -21.76 3.92
C ALA A 168 0.16 -22.17 4.91
N HIS A 169 0.78 -23.30 4.67
CA HIS A 169 1.97 -23.76 5.40
C HIS A 169 3.24 -23.25 4.73
N ILE A 170 4.15 -22.65 5.52
CA ILE A 170 5.43 -22.06 5.07
C ILE A 170 6.57 -22.46 5.99
#